data_e9ba9df2545b270d6ad0e6232243139e
#
_entry.id   e9ba9df2545b270d6ad0e6232243139e
#
_cell.length_a   1.000
_cell.length_b   1.000
_cell.length_c   1.000
_cell.angle_alpha   90.00
_cell.angle_beta   90.00
_cell.angle_gamma   90.00
#
_symmetry.space_group_name_H-M   'P 1'
#
loop_
_entity.id
_entity.type
_entity.pdbx_description
1 polymer ?
#
loop_
_entity_poly.entity_id
_entity_poly.type
_entity_poly.pdbx_seq_one_letter_code
_entity_poly.pdbx_strand_id
1 'polypeptide(L)'
;MNQILIIVEKTNQTSLSFFFLNKIYKSVLSMVDMKYRNNQQIVESILIATKNVGVDGIQVTRLMQTSNLSYTRLGKFMSKLTGSGLINKIEYDGRNTFVITEKGRIYLQEYQRFLQITDAFGLDL
;
A
#
# COMPACT_ATOMS: atom_id res chain seq x y z
N MET A 1 17.69 16.63 4.46
CA MET A 1 17.63 17.33 3.18
C MET A 1 18.39 16.63 2.07
N ASN A 2 19.61 16.16 2.32
CA ASN A 2 20.40 15.47 1.30
C ASN A 2 19.75 14.20 0.76
N GLN A 3 19.02 13.47 1.61
CA GLN A 3 18.31 12.24 1.19
C GLN A 3 17.17 12.54 0.22
N ILE A 4 16.48 13.66 0.39
CA ILE A 4 15.39 14.07 -0.49
C ILE A 4 15.94 14.45 -1.86
N LEU A 5 17.04 15.20 -1.90
CA LEU A 5 17.70 15.56 -3.16
C LEU A 5 18.18 14.33 -3.92
N ILE A 6 18.74 13.34 -3.21
CA ILE A 6 19.19 12.08 -3.82
C ILE A 6 18.02 11.31 -4.40
N ILE A 7 16.89 11.24 -3.68
CA ILE A 7 15.69 10.57 -4.17
C ILE A 7 15.14 11.28 -5.40
N VAL A 8 15.07 12.60 -5.38
CA VAL A 8 14.60 13.40 -6.52
C VAL A 8 15.55 13.25 -7.71
N GLU A 9 16.85 13.27 -7.51
CA GLU A 9 17.83 13.06 -8.57
C GLU A 9 17.72 11.68 -9.20
N LYS A 10 17.55 10.63 -8.39
CA LYS A 10 17.38 9.27 -8.89
C LYS A 10 16.08 9.09 -9.67
N THR A 11 15.01 9.76 -9.25
CA THR A 11 13.72 9.68 -9.93
C THR A 11 13.66 10.59 -11.16
N ASN A 12 14.48 11.63 -11.23
CA ASN A 12 14.56 12.50 -12.39
C ASN A 12 15.14 11.84 -13.64
N GLN A 13 15.71 10.66 -13.53
CA GLN A 13 16.17 9.91 -14.69
C GLN A 13 15.02 9.44 -15.58
N THR A 14 13.80 9.37 -15.02
CA THR A 14 12.58 9.13 -15.80
C THR A 14 11.54 10.16 -15.38
N SER A 15 11.05 10.94 -16.31
CA SER A 15 10.03 11.96 -16.06
C SER A 15 8.75 11.36 -15.45
N LEU A 16 8.44 10.10 -15.75
CA LEU A 16 7.31 9.37 -15.20
C LEU A 16 7.45 9.13 -13.70
N SER A 17 8.64 8.75 -13.23
CA SER A 17 8.89 8.52 -11.81
C SER A 17 8.81 9.80 -11.00
N PHE A 18 9.33 10.89 -11.55
CA PHE A 18 9.23 12.21 -10.92
C PHE A 18 7.78 12.68 -10.85
N PHE A 19 7.03 12.53 -11.94
CA PHE A 19 5.62 12.89 -12.01
C PHE A 19 4.79 12.10 -11.00
N PHE A 20 5.05 10.80 -10.90
CA PHE A 20 4.38 9.91 -9.98
C PHE A 20 4.67 10.30 -8.52
N LEU A 21 5.93 10.58 -8.23
CA LEU A 21 6.36 10.99 -6.88
C LEU A 21 5.71 12.31 -6.48
N ASN A 22 5.67 13.28 -7.39
CA ASN A 22 5.05 14.58 -7.15
C ASN A 22 3.54 14.46 -6.92
N LYS A 23 2.88 13.59 -7.69
CA LYS A 23 1.46 13.32 -7.53
C LYS A 23 1.14 12.67 -6.19
N ILE A 24 1.96 11.72 -5.76
CA ILE A 24 1.83 11.07 -4.45
C ILE A 24 2.05 12.10 -3.34
N TYR A 25 3.08 12.94 -3.47
CA TYR A 25 3.40 13.99 -2.49
C TYR A 25 2.22 14.96 -2.31
N LYS A 26 1.65 15.45 -3.41
CA LYS A 26 0.47 16.33 -3.36
C LYS A 26 -0.74 15.63 -2.74
N SER A 27 -0.93 14.36 -3.08
CA SER A 27 -2.01 13.56 -2.55
C SER A 27 -1.92 13.42 -1.03
N VAL A 28 -0.72 13.16 -0.50
CA VAL A 28 -0.51 13.02 0.94
C VAL A 28 -0.62 14.36 1.67
N LEU A 29 -0.16 15.44 1.07
CA LEU A 29 -0.34 16.77 1.66
C LEU A 29 -1.82 17.15 1.79
N SER A 30 -2.65 16.72 0.85
CA SER A 30 -4.10 16.90 0.93
C SER A 30 -4.76 15.94 1.91
N MET A 31 -4.05 14.89 2.33
CA MET A 31 -4.51 13.86 3.25
C MET A 31 -4.18 14.16 4.71
N VAL A 32 -4.18 15.41 5.12
CA VAL A 32 -4.02 15.77 6.55
C VAL A 32 -5.23 15.29 7.36
N ASP A 33 -6.25 14.78 6.72
CA ASP A 33 -7.42 14.18 7.35
C ASP A 33 -7.05 12.81 7.95
N MET A 34 -7.32 12.64 9.24
CA MET A 34 -7.09 11.40 9.98
C MET A 34 -7.76 10.18 9.34
N LYS A 35 -8.90 10.38 8.71
CA LYS A 35 -9.65 9.31 8.03
C LYS A 35 -8.84 8.72 6.87
N TYR A 36 -8.19 9.56 6.09
CA TYR A 36 -7.33 9.11 4.99
C TYR A 36 -6.11 8.36 5.47
N ARG A 37 -5.47 8.85 6.52
CA ARG A 37 -4.31 8.17 7.12
C ARG A 37 -4.68 6.77 7.59
N ASN A 38 -5.83 6.64 8.27
CA ASN A 38 -6.29 5.34 8.75
C ASN A 38 -6.54 4.37 7.59
N ASN A 39 -7.15 4.83 6.51
CA ASN A 39 -7.39 4.00 5.34
C ASN A 39 -6.09 3.56 4.68
N GLN A 40 -5.12 4.46 4.54
CA GLN A 40 -3.82 4.12 3.97
C GLN A 40 -3.04 3.14 4.84
N GLN A 41 -3.09 3.31 6.15
CA GLN A 41 -2.47 2.38 7.09
C GLN A 41 -3.11 0.98 7.00
N ILE A 42 -4.43 0.92 6.84
CA ILE A 42 -5.14 -0.34 6.67
C ILE A 42 -4.71 -1.03 5.38
N VAL A 43 -4.68 -0.29 4.27
CA VAL A 43 -4.21 -0.81 2.99
C VAL A 43 -2.78 -1.35 3.11
N GLU A 44 -1.90 -0.60 3.74
CA GLU A 44 -0.53 -1.03 3.97
C GLU A 44 -0.49 -2.34 4.77
N SER A 45 -1.25 -2.44 5.85
CA SER A 45 -1.27 -3.64 6.69
C SER A 45 -1.76 -4.86 5.92
N ILE A 46 -2.77 -4.70 5.07
CA ILE A 46 -3.29 -5.77 4.22
C ILE A 46 -2.24 -6.22 3.20
N LEU A 47 -1.59 -5.27 2.55
CA LEU A 47 -0.56 -5.59 1.55
C LEU A 47 0.66 -6.26 2.17
N ILE A 48 1.08 -5.82 3.36
CA ILE A 48 2.18 -6.46 4.09
C ILE A 48 1.81 -7.89 4.46
N ALA A 49 0.61 -8.11 4.98
CA ALA A 49 0.15 -9.44 5.36
C ALA A 49 0.10 -10.39 4.16
N THR A 50 -0.41 -9.93 3.02
CA THR A 50 -0.46 -10.73 1.79
C THR A 50 0.94 -11.02 1.24
N LYS A 51 1.84 -10.04 1.30
CA LYS A 51 3.22 -10.21 0.86
C LYS A 51 3.96 -11.26 1.71
N ASN A 52 3.77 -11.22 3.02
CA ASN A 52 4.50 -12.08 3.94
C ASN A 52 4.09 -13.55 3.85
N VAL A 53 2.84 -13.83 3.48
CA VAL A 53 2.36 -15.20 3.36
C VAL A 53 2.88 -15.88 2.09
N GLY A 54 3.08 -15.12 1.01
CA GLY A 54 3.65 -15.65 -0.24
C GLY A 54 2.61 -16.23 -1.18
N VAL A 55 3.04 -17.23 -1.95
CA VAL A 55 2.28 -17.75 -3.12
C VAL A 55 1.02 -18.51 -2.77
N ASP A 56 0.93 -19.07 -1.57
CA ASP A 56 -0.25 -19.82 -1.13
C ASP A 56 -1.41 -18.90 -0.76
N GLY A 57 -1.09 -17.64 -0.47
CA GLY A 57 -2.08 -16.65 -0.12
C GLY A 57 -2.51 -16.69 1.34
N ILE A 58 -3.25 -15.65 1.72
CA ILE A 58 -3.75 -15.49 3.09
C ILE A 58 -5.27 -15.61 3.10
N GLN A 59 -5.81 -16.29 4.12
CA GLN A 59 -7.25 -16.43 4.30
C GLN A 59 -7.85 -15.16 4.88
N VAL A 60 -9.14 -14.92 4.58
CA VAL A 60 -9.89 -13.76 5.06
C VAL A 60 -9.86 -13.64 6.58
N THR A 61 -10.04 -14.76 7.29
CA THR A 61 -10.05 -14.76 8.75
C THR A 61 -8.75 -14.23 9.33
N ARG A 62 -7.63 -14.60 8.73
CA ARG A 62 -6.32 -14.13 9.17
C ARG A 62 -6.10 -12.65 8.82
N LEU A 63 -6.61 -12.20 7.68
CA LEU A 63 -6.60 -10.78 7.32
C LEU A 63 -7.41 -9.95 8.30
N MET A 64 -8.56 -10.46 8.74
CA MET A 64 -9.38 -9.78 9.76
C MET A 64 -8.61 -9.60 11.06
N GLN A 65 -7.90 -10.63 11.49
CA GLN A 65 -7.09 -10.57 12.71
C GLN A 65 -5.92 -9.60 12.56
N THR A 66 -5.21 -9.68 11.46
CA THR A 66 -4.01 -8.87 11.21
C THR A 66 -4.36 -7.39 11.06
N SER A 67 -5.44 -7.07 10.35
CA SER A 67 -5.86 -5.70 10.11
C SER A 67 -6.80 -5.16 11.20
N ASN A 68 -7.27 -6.02 12.10
CA ASN A 68 -8.22 -5.67 13.16
C ASN A 68 -9.49 -5.03 12.58
N LEU A 69 -10.03 -5.63 11.53
CA LEU A 69 -11.23 -5.17 10.86
C LEU A 69 -12.35 -6.20 10.96
N SER A 70 -13.59 -5.71 10.96
CA SER A 70 -14.75 -6.56 10.78
C SER A 70 -14.77 -7.14 9.36
N TYR A 71 -15.50 -8.24 9.19
CA TYR A 71 -15.65 -8.89 7.88
C TYR A 71 -16.21 -7.91 6.83
N THR A 72 -17.23 -7.14 7.19
CA THR A 72 -17.86 -6.18 6.29
C THR A 72 -16.90 -5.08 5.87
N ARG A 73 -16.16 -4.52 6.81
CA ARG A 73 -15.23 -3.44 6.52
C ARG A 73 -14.03 -3.95 5.71
N LEU A 74 -13.49 -5.11 6.07
CA LEU A 74 -12.43 -5.74 5.30
C LEU A 74 -12.87 -6.00 3.86
N GLY A 75 -14.10 -6.48 3.66
CA GLY A 75 -14.65 -6.75 2.34
C GLY A 75 -14.63 -5.54 1.42
N LYS A 76 -14.88 -4.35 1.97
CA LYS A 76 -14.82 -3.10 1.19
C LYS A 76 -13.41 -2.81 0.71
N PHE A 77 -12.41 -2.99 1.58
CA PHE A 77 -11.01 -2.82 1.19
C PHE A 77 -10.58 -3.88 0.17
N MET A 78 -10.96 -5.13 0.39
CA MET A 78 -10.58 -6.22 -0.50
C MET A 78 -11.18 -6.03 -1.89
N SER A 79 -12.42 -5.56 -2.00
CA SER A 79 -13.04 -5.25 -3.29
C SER A 79 -12.27 -4.17 -4.04
N LYS A 80 -11.83 -3.13 -3.34
CA LYS A 80 -11.05 -2.06 -3.95
C LYS A 80 -9.68 -2.54 -4.38
N LEU A 81 -9.02 -3.32 -3.54
CA LEU A 81 -7.67 -3.82 -3.82
C LEU A 81 -7.64 -4.84 -4.95
N THR A 82 -8.64 -5.72 -5.01
CA THR A 82 -8.77 -6.66 -6.13
C THR A 82 -9.16 -5.95 -7.42
N GLY A 83 -10.08 -4.98 -7.32
CA GLY A 83 -10.51 -4.19 -8.48
C GLY A 83 -9.40 -3.34 -9.07
N SER A 84 -8.47 -2.85 -8.25
CA SER A 84 -7.31 -2.08 -8.71
C SER A 84 -6.13 -2.95 -9.13
N GLY A 85 -6.22 -4.27 -8.97
CA GLY A 85 -5.17 -5.20 -9.37
C GLY A 85 -4.00 -5.30 -8.42
N LEU A 86 -4.15 -4.84 -7.17
CA LEU A 86 -3.08 -4.92 -6.17
C LEU A 86 -3.04 -6.27 -5.48
N ILE A 87 -4.18 -6.95 -5.41
CA ILE A 87 -4.34 -8.26 -4.80
C ILE A 87 -5.17 -9.12 -5.75
N ASN A 88 -4.86 -10.42 -5.81
CA ASN A 88 -5.65 -11.40 -6.53
C ASN A 88 -6.23 -12.41 -5.55
N LYS A 89 -7.46 -12.82 -5.85
CA LYS A 89 -8.10 -13.93 -5.14
C LYS A 89 -7.76 -15.22 -5.89
N ILE A 90 -7.24 -16.19 -5.18
CA ILE A 90 -6.92 -17.50 -5.75
C ILE A 90 -7.60 -18.58 -4.92
N GLU A 91 -7.69 -19.77 -5.50
CA GLU A 91 -8.13 -20.96 -4.78
C GLU A 91 -6.90 -21.81 -4.47
N TYR A 92 -6.70 -22.11 -3.20
CA TYR A 92 -5.61 -22.96 -2.72
C TYR A 92 -6.17 -23.96 -1.72
N ASP A 93 -5.93 -25.23 -2.00
CA ASP A 93 -6.38 -26.33 -1.14
C ASP A 93 -7.90 -26.28 -0.85
N GLY A 94 -8.70 -25.98 -1.88
CA GLY A 94 -10.15 -25.87 -1.78
C GLY A 94 -10.67 -24.64 -1.06
N ARG A 95 -9.79 -23.69 -0.74
CA ARG A 95 -10.14 -22.46 -0.03
C ARG A 95 -9.74 -21.22 -0.81
N ASN A 96 -10.52 -20.17 -0.63
CA ASN A 96 -10.18 -18.88 -1.22
C ASN A 96 -9.12 -18.18 -0.38
N THR A 97 -8.01 -17.82 -1.02
CA THR A 97 -6.94 -17.06 -0.40
C THR A 97 -6.60 -15.85 -1.27
N PHE A 98 -5.86 -14.91 -0.71
CA PHE A 98 -5.48 -13.68 -1.39
C PHE A 98 -3.97 -13.58 -1.47
N VAL A 99 -3.48 -13.23 -2.66
CA VAL A 99 -2.05 -13.05 -2.93
C VAL A 99 -1.80 -11.64 -3.42
N ILE A 100 -0.63 -11.11 -3.08
CA ILE A 100 -0.21 -9.81 -3.60
C ILE A 100 0.24 -9.97 -5.06
N THR A 101 -0.09 -8.98 -5.89
CA THR A 101 0.37 -8.94 -7.28
C THR A 101 1.70 -8.18 -7.36
N GLU A 102 2.33 -8.23 -8.53
CA GLU A 102 3.50 -7.38 -8.79
C GLU A 102 3.16 -5.90 -8.65
N LYS A 103 2.00 -5.50 -9.16
CA LYS A 103 1.48 -4.14 -9.01
C LYS A 103 1.30 -3.77 -7.53
N GLY A 104 0.81 -4.71 -6.73
CA GLY A 104 0.66 -4.52 -5.28
C GLY A 104 2.00 -4.34 -4.58
N ARG A 105 3.03 -5.09 -4.98
CA ARG A 105 4.38 -4.95 -4.42
C ARG A 105 4.96 -3.59 -4.75
N ILE A 106 4.79 -3.14 -5.98
CA ILE A 106 5.27 -1.82 -6.42
C ILE A 106 4.56 -0.72 -5.64
N TYR A 107 3.24 -0.82 -5.50
CA TYR A 107 2.46 0.15 -4.73
C TYR A 107 2.96 0.24 -3.28
N LEU A 108 3.14 -0.91 -2.63
CA LEU A 108 3.61 -0.97 -1.25
C LEU A 108 4.99 -0.35 -1.10
N GLN A 109 5.90 -0.66 -2.01
CA GLN A 109 7.25 -0.13 -2.01
C GLN A 109 7.25 1.38 -2.18
N GLU A 110 6.47 1.91 -3.12
CA GLU A 110 6.39 3.34 -3.37
C GLU A 110 5.72 4.07 -2.22
N TYR A 111 4.70 3.48 -1.62
CA TYR A 111 4.04 4.05 -0.45
C TYR A 111 5.01 4.15 0.73
N GLN A 112 5.78 3.11 0.99
CA GLN A 112 6.77 3.11 2.08
C GLN A 112 7.88 4.11 1.83
N ARG A 113 8.34 4.22 0.59
CA ARG A 113 9.32 5.24 0.18
C ARG A 113 8.77 6.64 0.41
N PHE A 114 7.52 6.83 0.10
CA PHE A 114 6.84 8.11 0.27
C PHE A 114 6.74 8.49 1.75
N LEU A 115 6.43 7.55 2.63
CA LEU A 115 6.43 7.79 4.07
C LEU A 115 7.80 8.24 4.57
N GLN A 116 8.87 7.69 4.03
CA GLN A 116 10.23 8.13 4.35
C GLN A 116 10.47 9.59 3.94
N ILE A 117 9.96 9.98 2.79
CA ILE A 117 10.06 11.37 2.31
C ILE A 117 9.29 12.31 3.23
N THR A 118 8.07 11.98 3.59
CA THR A 118 7.27 12.81 4.49
C THR A 118 7.92 12.96 5.86
N ASP A 119 8.50 11.87 6.36
CA ASP A 119 9.22 11.87 7.62
C ASP A 119 10.46 12.78 7.55
N ALA A 120 11.21 12.71 6.45
CA ALA A 120 12.38 13.55 6.22
C ALA A 120 12.03 15.05 6.16
N PHE A 121 10.82 15.39 5.72
CA PHE A 121 10.33 16.77 5.71
C PHE A 121 9.74 17.20 7.06
N GLY A 122 9.71 16.31 8.05
CA GLY A 122 9.09 16.59 9.33
C GLY A 122 7.57 16.61 9.27
N LEU A 123 6.98 16.04 8.24
CA LEU A 123 5.54 15.87 8.11
C LEU A 123 5.16 14.57 8.81
N ASP A 124 4.83 14.68 10.07
CA ASP A 124 4.49 13.55 10.91
C ASP A 124 3.06 13.11 10.58
N LEU A 125 2.95 12.09 9.75
CA LEU A 125 1.66 11.55 9.31
C LEU A 125 1.24 10.32 10.11
#